data_53cfe50819ba44c183a73e3def2788b7
#
_entry.id   53cfe50819ba44c183a73e3def2788b7
#
_cell.length_a   1.000
_cell.length_b   1.000
_cell.length_c   1.000
_cell.angle_alpha   90.00
_cell.angle_beta   90.00
_cell.angle_gamma   90.00
#
_symmetry.space_group_name_H-M   'P 1'
#
loop_
_entity.id
_entity.type
_entity.pdbx_description
1 polymer ?
#
loop_
_entity_poly.entity_id
_entity_poly.type
_entity_poly.pdbx_seq_one_letter_code
_entity_poly.pdbx_strand_id
1 'polypeptide(L)'
;MRVLCTATGAPSHGRALLPLIRALAGDGHQVTVVATEAIAPLISGTDGIGLHTSMPLLPPPRASGRASSTGDVSARFRMRVAQLTGPYALEILGVLRGVARDVRPDVILRHGMDLGSCLLAEELRVPHLPVPCGFVNMADPAALLPALNGLRAEVGLPAQDDPASLYPHGRLDYIPPRYSFADSPIPVLAYRQSTPVETTALPSWVTRLPSGPPLVFASVGTSLPVIRGRSLDGRMPEGLTDPATQLRTIVAALSQLDVNAIVATAGIDLAGSEPGPNIHLVDRIAQPLLLECADLLVTHGGYNSVSEALRTATPMAVVPNFADQPHNARRVQELGLGRSLTDPTPDALAMMCRDLLDDAATTARLRAARLAVLALPDITRAPTDLVDIVAAGVSRSAEPYALRAHLD
;
A
#
# COMPACT_ATOMS: atom_id res chain seq x y z
N MET A 1 -11.31 -22.65 7.34
CA MET A 1 -11.23 -21.65 8.45
C MET A 1 -12.10 -20.44 8.17
N ARG A 2 -12.42 -19.69 9.21
CA ARG A 2 -13.17 -18.43 9.15
C ARG A 2 -12.15 -17.29 9.28
N VAL A 3 -12.07 -16.44 8.29
CA VAL A 3 -11.08 -15.38 8.19
C VAL A 3 -11.78 -14.03 8.31
N LEU A 4 -11.38 -13.23 9.28
CA LEU A 4 -11.82 -11.84 9.41
C LEU A 4 -10.75 -10.94 8.84
N CYS A 5 -11.08 -10.18 7.80
CA CYS A 5 -10.18 -9.21 7.19
C CYS A 5 -10.62 -7.78 7.51
N THR A 6 -9.67 -6.87 7.72
CA THR A 6 -9.99 -5.46 7.87
C THR A 6 -9.29 -4.62 6.82
N ALA A 7 -10.00 -3.59 6.31
CA ALA A 7 -9.47 -2.64 5.35
C ALA A 7 -9.92 -1.22 5.69
N THR A 8 -8.96 -0.35 5.99
CA THR A 8 -9.20 1.05 6.32
C THR A 8 -8.42 1.99 5.40
N GLY A 9 -8.81 3.25 5.32
CA GLY A 9 -8.12 4.27 4.55
C GLY A 9 -8.64 4.44 3.12
N ALA A 10 -7.73 4.53 2.15
CA ALA A 10 -8.04 4.80 0.74
C ALA A 10 -8.41 3.50 -0.03
N PRO A 11 -9.11 3.62 -1.18
CA PRO A 11 -9.43 2.47 -2.04
C PRO A 11 -8.23 1.60 -2.40
N SER A 12 -7.03 2.19 -2.55
CA SER A 12 -5.79 1.45 -2.82
C SER A 12 -5.45 0.38 -1.77
N HIS A 13 -5.89 0.56 -0.52
CA HIS A 13 -5.67 -0.44 0.54
C HIS A 13 -6.55 -1.68 0.34
N GLY A 14 -7.79 -1.49 -0.08
CA GLY A 14 -8.66 -2.60 -0.48
C GLY A 14 -8.11 -3.36 -1.69
N ARG A 15 -7.52 -2.64 -2.64
CA ARG A 15 -6.91 -3.23 -3.84
C ARG A 15 -5.74 -4.16 -3.49
N ALA A 16 -4.91 -3.80 -2.51
CA ALA A 16 -3.83 -4.67 -2.03
C ALA A 16 -4.35 -5.95 -1.35
N LEU A 17 -5.55 -5.91 -0.76
CA LEU A 17 -6.17 -7.05 -0.09
C LEU A 17 -6.81 -8.05 -1.07
N LEU A 18 -7.30 -7.59 -2.24
CA LEU A 18 -8.09 -8.40 -3.17
C LEU A 18 -7.45 -9.74 -3.57
N PRO A 19 -6.17 -9.85 -3.95
CA PRO A 19 -5.57 -11.13 -4.34
C PRO A 19 -5.65 -12.17 -3.21
N LEU A 20 -5.41 -11.72 -1.98
CA LEU A 20 -5.40 -12.59 -0.80
C LEU A 20 -6.80 -13.12 -0.46
N ILE A 21 -7.81 -12.23 -0.39
CA ILE A 21 -9.17 -12.65 -0.06
C ILE A 21 -9.79 -13.53 -1.15
N ARG A 22 -9.44 -13.29 -2.42
CA ARG A 22 -9.86 -14.15 -3.54
C ARG A 22 -9.22 -15.53 -3.46
N ALA A 23 -7.93 -15.62 -3.12
CA ALA A 23 -7.25 -16.89 -2.93
C ALA A 23 -7.89 -17.69 -1.77
N LEU A 24 -8.19 -17.02 -0.66
CA LEU A 24 -8.84 -17.65 0.50
C LEU A 24 -10.26 -18.14 0.19
N ALA A 25 -11.08 -17.31 -0.46
CA ALA A 25 -12.43 -17.67 -0.84
C ALA A 25 -12.43 -18.81 -1.89
N GLY A 26 -11.51 -18.73 -2.86
CA GLY A 26 -11.34 -19.79 -3.89
C GLY A 26 -10.89 -21.14 -3.33
N ASP A 27 -10.20 -21.14 -2.19
CA ASP A 27 -9.83 -22.37 -1.44
C ASP A 27 -10.94 -22.84 -0.47
N GLY A 28 -12.12 -22.24 -0.53
CA GLY A 28 -13.29 -22.65 0.25
C GLY A 28 -13.32 -22.12 1.68
N HIS A 29 -12.50 -21.13 2.04
CA HIS A 29 -12.53 -20.49 3.35
C HIS A 29 -13.66 -19.46 3.44
N GLN A 30 -14.25 -19.31 4.63
CA GLN A 30 -15.25 -18.28 4.90
C GLN A 30 -14.52 -16.97 5.18
N VAL A 31 -14.61 -16.04 4.24
CA VAL A 31 -13.95 -14.73 4.33
C VAL A 31 -14.96 -13.64 4.63
N THR A 32 -14.75 -12.90 5.70
CA THR A 32 -15.54 -11.71 6.03
C THR A 32 -14.62 -10.49 6.05
N VAL A 33 -14.97 -9.47 5.29
CA VAL A 33 -14.21 -8.22 5.23
C VAL A 33 -14.99 -7.09 5.91
N VAL A 34 -14.36 -6.39 6.84
CA VAL A 34 -14.86 -5.14 7.41
C VAL A 34 -14.08 -4.01 6.78
N ALA A 35 -14.74 -3.19 5.99
CA ALA A 35 -14.12 -2.14 5.19
C ALA A 35 -14.83 -0.80 5.37
N THR A 36 -14.14 0.29 4.97
CA THR A 36 -14.79 1.59 4.83
C THR A 36 -15.69 1.60 3.59
N GLU A 37 -16.70 2.50 3.56
CA GLU A 37 -17.57 2.68 2.38
C GLU A 37 -16.79 2.95 1.09
N ALA A 38 -15.64 3.65 1.17
CA ALA A 38 -14.79 3.95 0.02
C ALA A 38 -14.10 2.71 -0.58
N ILE A 39 -13.88 1.67 0.23
CA ILE A 39 -13.25 0.41 -0.16
C ILE A 39 -14.29 -0.62 -0.61
N ALA A 40 -15.47 -0.59 -0.04
CA ALA A 40 -16.53 -1.56 -0.26
C ALA A 40 -16.81 -1.87 -1.75
N PRO A 41 -16.89 -0.89 -2.67
CA PRO A 41 -17.14 -1.15 -4.10
C PRO A 41 -16.09 -2.05 -4.77
N LEU A 42 -14.85 -2.08 -4.25
CA LEU A 42 -13.80 -2.94 -4.79
C LEU A 42 -13.98 -4.41 -4.41
N ILE A 43 -14.67 -4.67 -3.29
CA ILE A 43 -14.85 -6.00 -2.71
C ILE A 43 -16.23 -6.56 -3.04
N SER A 44 -17.23 -5.67 -3.14
CA SER A 44 -18.60 -6.05 -3.49
C SER A 44 -18.64 -6.77 -4.84
N GLY A 45 -19.38 -7.89 -4.89
CA GLY A 45 -19.45 -8.73 -6.08
C GLY A 45 -18.31 -9.75 -6.22
N THR A 46 -17.42 -9.87 -5.23
CA THR A 46 -16.49 -11.00 -5.15
C THR A 46 -17.19 -12.17 -4.48
N ASP A 47 -17.35 -13.26 -5.21
CA ASP A 47 -18.06 -14.46 -4.72
C ASP A 47 -17.40 -15.06 -3.47
N GLY A 48 -18.21 -15.55 -2.55
CA GLY A 48 -17.75 -16.22 -1.32
C GLY A 48 -17.20 -15.26 -0.24
N ILE A 49 -17.34 -13.93 -0.39
CA ILE A 49 -16.87 -12.94 0.58
C ILE A 49 -18.03 -12.20 1.21
N GLY A 50 -18.13 -12.29 2.54
CA GLY A 50 -19.00 -11.44 3.35
C GLY A 50 -18.41 -10.03 3.50
N LEU A 51 -19.22 -8.98 3.36
CA LEU A 51 -18.78 -7.59 3.45
C LEU A 51 -19.59 -6.81 4.47
N HIS A 52 -18.88 -6.15 5.40
CA HIS A 52 -19.44 -5.14 6.30
C HIS A 52 -18.79 -3.77 6.00
N THR A 53 -19.59 -2.72 5.90
CA THR A 53 -19.11 -1.36 5.58
C THR A 53 -18.99 -0.48 6.83
N SER A 54 -18.90 -1.11 8.00
CA SER A 54 -18.92 -0.44 9.31
C SER A 54 -17.52 -0.01 9.80
N MET A 55 -16.45 -0.20 9.00
CA MET A 55 -15.12 0.25 9.42
C MET A 55 -15.07 1.76 9.63
N PRO A 56 -14.67 2.26 10.82
CA PRO A 56 -14.54 3.68 11.08
C PRO A 56 -13.61 4.38 10.08
N LEU A 57 -13.96 5.62 9.75
CA LEU A 57 -13.10 6.44 8.90
C LEU A 57 -11.86 6.87 9.67
N LEU A 58 -10.72 6.74 9.01
CA LEU A 58 -9.47 7.24 9.55
C LEU A 58 -9.60 8.74 9.85
N PRO A 59 -9.35 9.19 11.11
CA PRO A 59 -9.46 10.59 11.44
C PRO A 59 -8.54 11.45 10.58
N PRO A 60 -8.96 12.64 10.16
CA PRO A 60 -8.10 13.55 9.42
C PRO A 60 -6.88 13.90 10.26
N PRO A 61 -5.73 14.22 9.63
CA PRO A 61 -4.58 14.73 10.35
C PRO A 61 -5.00 15.95 11.18
N ARG A 62 -4.73 15.94 12.49
CA ARG A 62 -4.97 17.13 13.32
C ARG A 62 -4.04 18.23 12.81
N ALA A 63 -4.60 19.41 12.58
CA ALA A 63 -3.81 20.60 12.28
C ALA A 63 -2.85 20.84 13.44
N SER A 64 -1.57 20.63 13.24
CA SER A 64 -0.53 21.00 14.18
C SER A 64 -0.40 22.52 14.10
N GLY A 65 -0.70 23.23 15.19
CA GLY A 65 -0.37 24.63 15.29
C GLY A 65 1.10 24.83 14.92
N ARG A 66 1.38 25.71 13.93
CA ARG A 66 2.70 26.13 13.44
C ARG A 66 3.79 25.04 13.51
N ALA A 67 3.68 24.01 12.68
CA ALA A 67 4.82 23.18 12.35
C ALA A 67 5.68 23.95 11.32
N SER A 68 6.94 24.12 11.63
CA SER A 68 7.92 24.77 10.75
C SER A 68 7.91 24.13 9.35
N SER A 69 8.11 24.94 8.33
CA SER A 69 8.09 24.59 6.89
C SER A 69 9.15 23.57 6.42
N THR A 70 9.98 23.08 7.32
CA THR A 70 10.88 21.91 7.16
C THR A 70 10.36 20.79 8.03
N GLY A 71 9.23 20.20 7.62
CA GLY A 71 8.49 19.26 8.45
C GLY A 71 9.29 18.01 8.79
N ASP A 72 9.64 17.87 10.06
CA ASP A 72 10.18 16.65 10.65
C ASP A 72 9.23 15.47 10.37
N VAL A 73 9.65 14.60 9.46
CA VAL A 73 8.92 13.37 9.08
C VAL A 73 8.62 12.53 10.33
N SER A 74 9.55 12.52 11.29
CA SER A 74 9.40 11.84 12.58
C SER A 74 8.28 12.44 13.43
N ALA A 75 8.08 13.75 13.42
CA ALA A 75 6.99 14.39 14.15
C ALA A 75 5.61 14.05 13.53
N ARG A 76 5.51 14.05 12.20
CA ARG A 76 4.30 13.64 11.49
C ARG A 76 3.96 12.17 11.75
N PHE A 77 4.98 11.30 11.76
CA PHE A 77 4.80 9.89 12.12
C PHE A 77 4.32 9.73 13.55
N ARG A 78 4.94 10.39 14.54
CA ARG A 78 4.49 10.35 15.94
C ARG A 78 3.04 10.83 16.10
N MET A 79 2.64 11.92 15.43
CA MET A 79 1.25 12.37 15.45
C MET A 79 0.31 11.32 14.86
N ARG A 80 0.71 10.66 13.77
CA ARG A 80 -0.10 9.60 13.15
C ARG A 80 -0.23 8.41 14.09
N VAL A 81 0.85 7.99 14.74
CA VAL A 81 0.83 6.95 15.76
C VAL A 81 -0.16 7.30 16.87
N ALA A 82 -0.10 8.52 17.42
CA ALA A 82 -1.03 8.96 18.45
C ALA A 82 -2.50 8.94 18.01
N GLN A 83 -2.80 9.20 16.73
CA GLN A 83 -4.14 9.06 16.20
C GLN A 83 -4.59 7.60 16.10
N LEU A 84 -3.71 6.71 15.68
CA LEU A 84 -4.00 5.28 15.48
C LEU A 84 -4.07 4.51 16.81
N THR A 85 -3.39 4.98 17.84
CA THR A 85 -3.36 4.39 19.17
C THR A 85 -4.27 5.09 20.19
N GLY A 86 -5.15 5.98 19.71
CA GLY A 86 -6.15 6.69 20.53
C GLY A 86 -7.55 6.09 20.37
N PRO A 87 -8.58 6.94 20.55
CA PRO A 87 -9.99 6.53 20.49
C PRO A 87 -10.38 5.79 19.21
N TYR A 88 -9.69 6.06 18.10
CA TYR A 88 -9.92 5.39 16.82
C TYR A 88 -9.70 3.88 16.91
N ALA A 89 -8.65 3.42 17.61
CA ALA A 89 -8.41 1.99 17.78
C ALA A 89 -9.51 1.30 18.61
N LEU A 90 -10.03 2.00 19.62
CA LEU A 90 -11.12 1.49 20.46
C LEU A 90 -12.47 1.48 19.70
N GLU A 91 -12.69 2.45 18.84
CA GLU A 91 -13.86 2.47 17.96
C GLU A 91 -13.84 1.29 16.99
N ILE A 92 -12.69 1.01 16.36
CA ILE A 92 -12.49 -0.19 15.54
C ILE A 92 -12.77 -1.45 16.35
N LEU A 93 -12.16 -1.59 17.53
CA LEU A 93 -12.37 -2.74 18.40
C LEU A 93 -13.85 -2.95 18.73
N GLY A 94 -14.59 -1.87 19.03
CA GLY A 94 -16.03 -1.91 19.30
C GLY A 94 -16.84 -2.49 18.13
N VAL A 95 -16.58 -2.01 16.92
CA VAL A 95 -17.21 -2.51 15.70
C VAL A 95 -16.86 -3.98 15.47
N LEU A 96 -15.57 -4.32 15.55
CA LEU A 96 -15.09 -5.66 15.26
C LEU A 96 -15.56 -6.71 16.27
N ARG A 97 -15.73 -6.35 17.56
CA ARG A 97 -16.35 -7.24 18.57
C ARG A 97 -17.77 -7.64 18.17
N GLY A 98 -18.55 -6.74 17.57
CA GLY A 98 -19.86 -7.05 17.03
C GLY A 98 -19.80 -8.10 15.93
N VAL A 99 -19.00 -7.85 14.89
CA VAL A 99 -18.82 -8.77 13.76
C VAL A 99 -18.23 -10.10 14.19
N ALA A 100 -17.25 -10.10 15.09
CA ALA A 100 -16.58 -11.31 15.56
C ALA A 100 -17.48 -12.28 16.33
N ARG A 101 -18.55 -11.81 16.99
CA ARG A 101 -19.55 -12.69 17.64
C ARG A 101 -20.25 -13.60 16.64
N ASP A 102 -20.53 -13.07 15.45
CA ASP A 102 -21.23 -13.81 14.39
C ASP A 102 -20.25 -14.67 13.59
N VAL A 103 -19.11 -14.08 13.20
CA VAL A 103 -18.08 -14.72 12.36
C VAL A 103 -17.30 -15.79 13.12
N ARG A 104 -16.96 -15.54 14.40
CA ARG A 104 -16.05 -16.38 15.22
C ARG A 104 -14.77 -16.71 14.48
N PRO A 105 -13.94 -15.71 14.15
CA PRO A 105 -12.79 -15.90 13.28
C PRO A 105 -11.76 -16.84 13.89
N ASP A 106 -11.12 -17.63 13.03
CA ASP A 106 -9.98 -18.48 13.39
C ASP A 106 -8.65 -17.72 13.20
N VAL A 107 -8.66 -16.66 12.36
CA VAL A 107 -7.52 -15.75 12.11
C VAL A 107 -8.02 -14.37 11.71
N ILE A 108 -7.23 -13.33 12.06
CA ILE A 108 -7.51 -11.94 11.68
C ILE A 108 -6.41 -11.44 10.75
N LEU A 109 -6.79 -11.01 9.53
CA LEU A 109 -5.91 -10.35 8.57
C LEU A 109 -6.21 -8.85 8.61
N ARG A 110 -5.33 -8.10 9.27
CA ARG A 110 -5.59 -6.70 9.60
C ARG A 110 -4.87 -5.73 8.67
N HIS A 111 -5.48 -4.58 8.41
CA HIS A 111 -4.74 -3.47 7.82
C HIS A 111 -3.65 -2.97 8.79
N GLY A 112 -2.48 -2.57 8.28
CA GLY A 112 -1.34 -2.18 9.12
C GLY A 112 -1.63 -1.04 10.10
N MET A 113 -2.55 -0.13 9.75
CA MET A 113 -2.98 0.98 10.61
C MET A 113 -4.09 0.61 11.61
N ASP A 114 -4.58 -0.61 11.56
CA ASP A 114 -5.65 -1.09 12.42
C ASP A 114 -5.06 -1.80 13.65
N LEU A 115 -4.98 -1.06 14.76
CA LEU A 115 -4.53 -1.59 16.05
C LEU A 115 -5.68 -2.16 16.89
N GLY A 116 -6.93 -1.81 16.58
CA GLY A 116 -8.10 -2.41 17.20
C GLY A 116 -8.20 -3.91 16.93
N SER A 117 -7.80 -4.35 15.74
CA SER A 117 -7.71 -5.78 15.41
C SER A 117 -6.64 -6.53 16.19
N CYS A 118 -5.55 -5.87 16.61
CA CYS A 118 -4.56 -6.49 17.48
C CYS A 118 -5.20 -6.84 18.84
N LEU A 119 -5.91 -5.87 19.43
CA LEU A 119 -6.61 -6.08 20.71
C LEU A 119 -7.68 -7.15 20.59
N LEU A 120 -8.48 -7.16 19.53
CA LEU A 120 -9.48 -8.20 19.29
C LEU A 120 -8.86 -9.59 19.17
N ALA A 121 -7.74 -9.70 18.44
CA ALA A 121 -7.05 -10.98 18.27
C ALA A 121 -6.52 -11.53 19.62
N GLU A 122 -5.99 -10.64 20.47
CA GLU A 122 -5.55 -10.98 21.84
C GLU A 122 -6.74 -11.43 22.71
N GLU A 123 -7.88 -10.72 22.67
CA GLU A 123 -9.10 -11.11 23.40
C GLU A 123 -9.61 -12.48 22.98
N LEU A 124 -9.63 -12.75 21.68
CA LEU A 124 -10.12 -14.00 21.11
C LEU A 124 -9.07 -15.12 21.15
N ARG A 125 -7.82 -14.79 21.43
CA ARG A 125 -6.66 -15.71 21.38
C ARG A 125 -6.52 -16.38 20.01
N VAL A 126 -6.67 -15.60 18.94
CA VAL A 126 -6.51 -16.04 17.56
C VAL A 126 -5.31 -15.37 16.92
N PRO A 127 -4.64 -16.01 15.95
CA PRO A 127 -3.57 -15.40 15.19
C PRO A 127 -4.02 -14.14 14.45
N HIS A 128 -3.10 -13.16 14.32
CA HIS A 128 -3.31 -12.03 13.45
C HIS A 128 -2.05 -11.68 12.65
N LEU A 129 -2.24 -11.21 11.42
CA LEU A 129 -1.17 -10.73 10.55
C LEU A 129 -1.61 -9.46 9.84
N PRO A 130 -0.73 -8.45 9.71
CA PRO A 130 -1.01 -7.33 8.83
C PRO A 130 -0.92 -7.77 7.37
N VAL A 131 -1.87 -7.28 6.57
CA VAL A 131 -1.90 -7.43 5.11
C VAL A 131 -0.94 -6.44 4.45
N PRO A 132 -0.55 -6.66 3.18
CA PRO A 132 0.37 -5.78 2.47
C PRO A 132 -0.09 -4.33 2.48
N CYS A 133 0.70 -3.44 3.06
CA CYS A 133 0.46 -2.00 3.03
C CYS A 133 1.73 -1.21 3.40
N GLY A 134 1.82 0.05 2.92
CA GLY A 134 2.99 0.89 3.14
C GLY A 134 3.25 1.26 4.61
N PHE A 135 2.20 1.35 5.44
CA PHE A 135 2.37 1.69 6.86
C PHE A 135 3.21 0.65 7.62
N VAL A 136 3.03 -0.63 7.34
CA VAL A 136 3.82 -1.71 8.00
C VAL A 136 5.31 -1.58 7.70
N ASN A 137 5.65 -1.08 6.51
CA ASN A 137 7.05 -0.91 6.12
C ASN A 137 7.79 0.15 6.95
N MET A 138 7.09 1.22 7.35
CA MET A 138 7.66 2.34 8.11
C MET A 138 7.36 2.29 9.62
N ALA A 139 6.58 1.31 10.05
CA ALA A 139 6.23 1.17 11.46
C ALA A 139 7.40 0.59 12.26
N ASP A 140 7.78 1.29 13.34
CA ASP A 140 8.70 0.77 14.34
C ASP A 140 7.90 0.12 15.46
N PRO A 141 7.95 -1.22 15.63
CA PRO A 141 7.23 -1.92 16.67
C PRO A 141 7.60 -1.45 18.08
N ALA A 142 8.87 -1.11 18.32
CA ALA A 142 9.32 -0.63 19.63
C ALA A 142 8.72 0.75 19.96
N ALA A 143 8.60 1.63 18.99
CA ALA A 143 7.97 2.93 19.17
C ALA A 143 6.43 2.83 19.34
N LEU A 144 5.79 1.80 18.78
CA LEU A 144 4.34 1.57 18.89
C LEU A 144 3.93 0.86 20.19
N LEU A 145 4.80 0.03 20.76
CA LEU A 145 4.48 -0.83 21.90
C LEU A 145 3.94 -0.09 23.13
N PRO A 146 4.52 1.03 23.60
CA PRO A 146 4.00 1.75 24.75
C PRO A 146 2.56 2.22 24.56
N ALA A 147 2.25 2.73 23.37
CA ALA A 147 0.90 3.21 23.06
C ALA A 147 -0.11 2.04 22.93
N LEU A 148 0.31 0.91 22.37
CA LEU A 148 -0.53 -0.30 22.31
C LEU A 148 -0.76 -0.88 23.72
N ASN A 149 0.24 -0.82 24.63
CA ASN A 149 0.07 -1.22 26.02
C ASN A 149 -0.90 -0.30 26.77
N GLY A 150 -0.93 0.98 26.46
CA GLY A 150 -1.97 1.90 26.95
C GLY A 150 -3.38 1.42 26.57
N LEU A 151 -3.58 1.07 25.29
CA LEU A 151 -4.86 0.52 24.82
C LEU A 151 -5.21 -0.83 25.47
N ARG A 152 -4.21 -1.73 25.64
CA ARG A 152 -4.40 -3.01 26.34
C ARG A 152 -4.92 -2.77 27.77
N ALA A 153 -4.33 -1.83 28.50
CA ALA A 153 -4.77 -1.47 29.84
C ALA A 153 -6.23 -0.97 29.87
N GLU A 154 -6.62 -0.15 28.89
CA GLU A 154 -7.99 0.38 28.78
C GLU A 154 -9.05 -0.72 28.57
N VAL A 155 -8.66 -1.84 27.92
CA VAL A 155 -9.57 -2.94 27.64
C VAL A 155 -9.35 -4.18 28.54
N GLY A 156 -8.49 -4.07 29.55
CA GLY A 156 -8.23 -5.15 30.53
C GLY A 156 -7.33 -6.27 30.02
N LEU A 157 -6.53 -6.03 28.97
CA LEU A 157 -5.53 -6.96 28.48
C LEU A 157 -4.17 -6.74 29.16
N PRO A 158 -3.34 -7.78 29.33
CA PRO A 158 -2.01 -7.63 29.91
C PRO A 158 -1.08 -6.84 29.00
N ALA A 159 -0.22 -6.02 29.58
CA ALA A 159 0.87 -5.39 28.85
C ALA A 159 1.84 -6.45 28.29
N GLN A 160 2.50 -6.11 27.18
CA GLN A 160 3.53 -6.92 26.55
C GLN A 160 4.86 -6.18 26.61
N ASP A 161 5.96 -6.91 26.82
CA ASP A 161 7.31 -6.32 26.88
C ASP A 161 8.05 -6.46 25.54
N ASP A 162 7.64 -7.42 24.70
CA ASP A 162 8.26 -7.67 23.41
C ASP A 162 7.58 -6.84 22.30
N PRO A 163 8.32 -5.95 21.60
CA PRO A 163 7.81 -5.27 20.41
C PRO A 163 7.28 -6.21 19.30
N ALA A 164 7.81 -7.43 19.22
CA ALA A 164 7.32 -8.44 18.28
C ALA A 164 5.86 -8.83 18.53
N SER A 165 5.30 -8.54 19.71
CA SER A 165 3.88 -8.75 20.05
C SER A 165 2.91 -7.99 19.10
N LEU A 166 3.39 -6.97 18.40
CA LEU A 166 2.63 -6.28 17.37
C LEU A 166 2.50 -7.11 16.08
N TYR A 167 3.42 -8.04 15.85
CA TYR A 167 3.52 -8.90 14.66
C TYR A 167 3.86 -10.35 15.05
N PRO A 168 3.11 -10.99 15.95
CA PRO A 168 3.51 -12.28 16.57
C PRO A 168 3.60 -13.41 15.55
N HIS A 169 2.93 -13.28 14.41
CA HIS A 169 2.92 -14.25 13.31
C HIS A 169 3.57 -13.69 12.03
N GLY A 170 4.34 -12.59 12.15
CA GLY A 170 4.91 -11.90 11.02
C GLY A 170 3.91 -11.03 10.26
N ARG A 171 4.18 -10.80 8.97
CA ARG A 171 3.36 -9.98 8.06
C ARG A 171 3.23 -10.64 6.69
N LEU A 172 2.19 -10.27 5.97
CA LEU A 172 2.01 -10.65 4.57
C LEU A 172 2.58 -9.56 3.66
N ASP A 173 3.21 -9.93 2.55
CA ASP A 173 3.75 -8.98 1.57
C ASP A 173 3.68 -9.54 0.14
N TYR A 174 3.85 -8.66 -0.86
CA TYR A 174 4.05 -9.00 -2.26
C TYR A 174 5.47 -8.66 -2.75
N ILE A 175 6.28 -8.10 -1.86
CA ILE A 175 7.66 -7.73 -2.14
C ILE A 175 8.59 -8.79 -1.54
N PRO A 176 9.53 -9.36 -2.33
CA PRO A 176 10.46 -10.36 -1.82
C PRO A 176 11.28 -9.82 -0.64
N PRO A 177 11.63 -10.65 0.37
CA PRO A 177 12.38 -10.20 1.56
C PRO A 177 13.67 -9.44 1.23
N ARG A 178 14.41 -9.88 0.21
CA ARG A 178 15.64 -9.22 -0.26
C ARG A 178 15.40 -7.76 -0.72
N TYR A 179 14.22 -7.45 -1.21
CA TYR A 179 13.81 -6.13 -1.68
C TYR A 179 12.85 -5.45 -0.72
N SER A 180 12.74 -5.93 0.51
CA SER A 180 11.82 -5.39 1.52
C SER A 180 11.97 -3.88 1.68
N PHE A 181 10.83 -3.24 1.82
CA PHE A 181 10.71 -1.81 2.17
C PHE A 181 10.55 -1.60 3.67
N ALA A 182 10.49 -2.66 4.48
CA ALA A 182 10.36 -2.53 5.93
C ALA A 182 11.68 -2.12 6.58
N ASP A 183 11.63 -1.12 7.48
CA ASP A 183 12.77 -0.71 8.30
C ASP A 183 13.04 -1.72 9.44
N SER A 184 11.99 -2.38 9.93
CA SER A 184 12.11 -3.35 11.02
C SER A 184 12.19 -4.78 10.49
N PRO A 185 12.98 -5.67 11.11
CA PRO A 185 13.16 -7.06 10.68
C PRO A 185 11.97 -7.95 11.11
N ILE A 186 10.78 -7.62 10.62
CA ILE A 186 9.56 -8.40 10.88
C ILE A 186 9.55 -9.60 9.93
N PRO A 187 9.36 -10.84 10.41
CA PRO A 187 9.18 -12.01 9.57
C PRO A 187 8.09 -11.78 8.52
N VAL A 188 8.31 -12.26 7.29
CA VAL A 188 7.41 -12.01 6.17
C VAL A 188 7.02 -13.29 5.46
N LEU A 189 5.72 -13.44 5.19
CA LEU A 189 5.15 -14.37 4.23
C LEU A 189 4.92 -13.59 2.93
N ALA A 190 5.81 -13.77 1.98
CA ALA A 190 5.75 -13.04 0.71
C ALA A 190 5.23 -13.94 -0.40
N TYR A 191 4.30 -13.41 -1.21
CA TYR A 191 3.66 -14.14 -2.29
C TYR A 191 3.69 -13.36 -3.60
N ARG A 192 3.81 -14.09 -4.70
CA ARG A 192 3.59 -13.56 -6.03
C ARG A 192 2.09 -13.43 -6.30
N GLN A 193 1.69 -12.26 -6.76
CA GLN A 193 0.32 -12.01 -7.20
C GLN A 193 0.11 -12.61 -8.60
N SER A 194 -0.51 -13.78 -8.70
CA SER A 194 -0.95 -14.37 -9.96
C SER A 194 -2.39 -13.99 -10.33
N THR A 195 -3.22 -13.68 -9.33
CA THR A 195 -4.61 -13.28 -9.56
C THR A 195 -4.65 -11.81 -10.02
N PRO A 196 -5.25 -11.51 -11.18
CA PRO A 196 -5.42 -10.15 -11.64
C PRO A 196 -6.17 -9.30 -10.61
N VAL A 197 -5.62 -8.16 -10.24
CA VAL A 197 -6.32 -7.16 -9.42
C VAL A 197 -7.27 -6.34 -10.29
N GLU A 198 -6.89 -6.15 -11.56
CA GLU A 198 -7.63 -5.38 -12.55
C GLU A 198 -8.10 -6.30 -13.66
N THR A 199 -9.38 -6.24 -13.96
CA THR A 199 -10.02 -7.06 -15.02
C THR A 199 -10.40 -6.22 -16.25
N THR A 200 -10.29 -4.90 -16.16
CA THR A 200 -10.60 -3.99 -17.25
C THR A 200 -9.49 -4.00 -18.29
N ALA A 201 -9.81 -4.28 -19.54
CA ALA A 201 -8.86 -4.23 -20.65
C ALA A 201 -8.33 -2.80 -20.86
N LEU A 202 -7.12 -2.70 -21.41
CA LEU A 202 -6.61 -1.40 -21.87
C LEU A 202 -7.48 -0.86 -23.01
N PRO A 203 -7.70 0.47 -23.08
CA PRO A 203 -8.41 1.08 -24.21
C PRO A 203 -7.71 0.80 -25.53
N SER A 204 -8.48 0.52 -26.59
CA SER A 204 -7.93 0.14 -27.91
C SER A 204 -7.04 1.21 -28.55
N TRP A 205 -7.16 2.49 -28.15
CA TRP A 205 -6.29 3.55 -28.66
C TRP A 205 -4.83 3.39 -28.23
N VAL A 206 -4.57 2.71 -27.09
CA VAL A 206 -3.21 2.44 -26.60
C VAL A 206 -2.39 1.65 -27.61
N THR A 207 -3.03 0.73 -28.36
CA THR A 207 -2.36 -0.06 -29.40
C THR A 207 -1.99 0.74 -30.66
N ARG A 208 -2.46 1.98 -30.77
CA ARG A 208 -2.16 2.89 -31.88
C ARG A 208 -1.08 3.93 -31.56
N LEU A 209 -0.52 3.87 -30.36
CA LEU A 209 0.63 4.71 -30.02
C LEU A 209 1.82 4.41 -30.94
N PRO A 210 2.62 5.42 -31.31
CA PRO A 210 3.86 5.20 -32.05
C PRO A 210 4.77 4.18 -31.35
N SER A 211 5.31 3.21 -32.08
CA SER A 211 6.11 2.13 -31.49
C SER A 211 7.59 2.49 -31.24
N GLY A 212 8.05 3.63 -31.74
CA GLY A 212 9.47 4.05 -31.61
C GLY A 212 9.80 4.67 -30.27
N PRO A 213 9.06 5.70 -29.79
CA PRO A 213 9.33 6.35 -28.53
C PRO A 213 8.99 5.46 -27.32
N PRO A 214 9.75 5.55 -26.20
CA PRO A 214 9.45 4.83 -24.97
C PRO A 214 8.05 5.15 -24.42
N LEU A 215 7.41 4.17 -23.78
CA LEU A 215 6.12 4.33 -23.13
C LEU A 215 6.30 4.72 -21.64
N VAL A 216 5.88 5.92 -21.28
CA VAL A 216 5.92 6.41 -19.91
C VAL A 216 4.51 6.46 -19.32
N PHE A 217 4.32 5.84 -18.17
CA PHE A 217 3.10 5.98 -17.41
C PHE A 217 3.31 6.89 -16.20
N ALA A 218 2.37 7.80 -15.94
CA ALA A 218 2.42 8.72 -14.81
C ALA A 218 1.12 8.74 -14.00
N SER A 219 1.24 8.76 -12.66
CA SER A 219 0.10 8.83 -11.74
C SER A 219 0.49 9.41 -10.39
N VAL A 220 -0.38 10.26 -9.82
CA VAL A 220 -0.25 10.77 -8.43
C VAL A 220 -0.99 9.88 -7.41
N GLY A 221 -1.49 8.73 -7.85
CA GLY A 221 -2.24 7.78 -7.02
C GLY A 221 -3.65 8.23 -6.69
N THR A 222 -4.33 7.47 -5.83
CA THR A 222 -5.75 7.68 -5.52
C THR A 222 -6.00 8.48 -4.24
N SER A 223 -5.02 8.59 -3.35
CA SER A 223 -5.23 9.17 -2.02
C SER A 223 -5.33 10.70 -2.04
N LEU A 224 -4.48 11.39 -2.80
CA LEU A 224 -4.52 12.86 -2.91
C LEU A 224 -5.83 13.38 -3.50
N PRO A 225 -6.35 12.83 -4.61
CA PRO A 225 -7.66 13.21 -5.14
C PRO A 225 -8.80 13.02 -4.12
N VAL A 226 -8.78 11.94 -3.33
CA VAL A 226 -9.76 11.69 -2.28
C VAL A 226 -9.64 12.71 -1.14
N ILE A 227 -8.42 13.04 -0.69
CA ILE A 227 -8.18 14.05 0.33
C ILE A 227 -8.70 15.41 -0.14
N ARG A 228 -8.38 15.81 -1.37
CA ARG A 228 -8.86 17.05 -1.97
C ARG A 228 -10.38 17.11 -2.04
N GLY A 229 -11.02 16.03 -2.48
CA GLY A 229 -12.49 15.96 -2.60
C GLY A 229 -13.24 16.00 -1.25
N ARG A 230 -12.55 15.70 -0.15
CA ARG A 230 -13.13 15.79 1.22
C ARG A 230 -12.92 17.15 1.89
N SER A 231 -12.12 18.02 1.32
CA SER A 231 -11.88 19.36 1.86
C SER A 231 -13.09 20.26 1.56
N LEU A 232 -13.65 20.89 2.59
CA LEU A 232 -14.84 21.76 2.48
C LEU A 232 -14.60 23.01 1.62
N ASP A 233 -13.37 23.48 1.57
CA ASP A 233 -12.93 24.66 0.81
C ASP A 233 -12.13 24.31 -0.44
N GLY A 234 -11.98 23.03 -0.78
CA GLY A 234 -11.19 22.53 -1.90
C GLY A 234 -9.68 22.74 -1.75
N ARG A 235 -9.22 23.18 -0.56
CA ARG A 235 -7.79 23.38 -0.27
C ARG A 235 -7.14 22.11 0.26
N MET A 236 -5.89 21.90 -0.09
CA MET A 236 -5.11 20.81 0.49
C MET A 236 -4.70 21.15 1.94
N PRO A 237 -4.67 20.14 2.84
CA PRO A 237 -4.07 20.32 4.16
C PRO A 237 -2.63 20.84 4.07
N GLU A 238 -2.24 21.67 5.06
CA GLU A 238 -0.89 22.23 5.11
C GLU A 238 0.19 21.14 5.01
N GLY A 239 1.18 21.37 4.16
CA GLY A 239 2.29 20.45 3.90
C GLY A 239 1.98 19.31 2.93
N LEU A 240 0.81 19.31 2.28
CA LEU A 240 0.52 18.43 1.15
C LEU A 240 0.51 19.24 -0.16
N THR A 241 1.21 18.72 -1.17
CA THR A 241 1.17 19.33 -2.51
C THR A 241 -0.20 19.08 -3.15
N ASP A 242 -0.76 20.12 -3.77
CA ASP A 242 -1.99 19.97 -4.54
C ASP A 242 -1.74 19.03 -5.73
N PRO A 243 -2.58 17.96 -5.88
CA PRO A 243 -2.41 16.98 -6.95
C PRO A 243 -2.52 17.60 -8.36
N ALA A 244 -3.27 18.69 -8.55
CA ALA A 244 -3.29 19.38 -9.83
C ALA A 244 -1.96 20.06 -10.13
N THR A 245 -1.31 20.65 -9.14
CA THR A 245 0.04 21.22 -9.29
C THR A 245 1.06 20.16 -9.63
N GLN A 246 1.03 19.02 -8.93
CA GLN A 246 1.92 17.90 -9.21
C GLN A 246 1.72 17.33 -10.62
N LEU A 247 0.47 17.14 -11.03
CA LEU A 247 0.13 16.66 -12.38
C LEU A 247 0.58 17.65 -13.47
N ARG A 248 0.41 18.97 -13.28
CA ARG A 248 0.90 19.98 -14.22
C ARG A 248 2.42 19.92 -14.37
N THR A 249 3.15 19.76 -13.27
CA THR A 249 4.61 19.58 -13.30
C THR A 249 5.00 18.33 -14.09
N ILE A 250 4.29 17.20 -13.88
CA ILE A 250 4.52 15.95 -14.59
C ILE A 250 4.24 16.12 -16.10
N VAL A 251 3.11 16.70 -16.46
CA VAL A 251 2.75 16.96 -17.86
C VAL A 251 3.79 17.86 -18.53
N ALA A 252 4.17 18.96 -17.90
CA ALA A 252 5.18 19.88 -18.43
C ALA A 252 6.56 19.21 -18.58
N ALA A 253 6.95 18.33 -17.67
CA ALA A 253 8.19 17.57 -17.76
C ALA A 253 8.16 16.57 -18.93
N LEU A 254 7.11 15.76 -19.03
CA LEU A 254 6.99 14.71 -20.06
C LEU A 254 6.78 15.30 -21.46
N SER A 255 6.22 16.50 -21.58
CA SER A 255 6.10 17.23 -22.86
C SER A 255 7.45 17.66 -23.45
N GLN A 256 8.54 17.66 -22.66
CA GLN A 256 9.91 17.97 -23.09
C GLN A 256 10.67 16.75 -23.62
N LEU A 257 10.06 15.56 -23.58
CA LEU A 257 10.72 14.29 -23.90
C LEU A 257 10.14 13.68 -25.18
N ASP A 258 10.95 12.95 -25.91
CA ASP A 258 10.51 12.12 -27.02
C ASP A 258 10.01 10.76 -26.49
N VAL A 259 8.81 10.76 -25.93
CA VAL A 259 8.17 9.59 -25.30
C VAL A 259 6.68 9.57 -25.65
N ASN A 260 6.05 8.41 -25.54
CA ASN A 260 4.59 8.31 -25.45
C ASN A 260 4.22 8.36 -23.97
N ALA A 261 3.56 9.40 -23.50
CA ALA A 261 3.20 9.53 -22.10
C ALA A 261 1.70 9.38 -21.85
N ILE A 262 1.33 8.43 -21.00
CA ILE A 262 -0.05 8.27 -20.50
C ILE A 262 -0.07 8.79 -19.06
N VAL A 263 -0.88 9.81 -18.79
CA VAL A 263 -0.98 10.45 -17.47
C VAL A 263 -2.38 10.24 -16.90
N ALA A 264 -2.47 9.50 -15.80
CA ALA A 264 -3.72 9.28 -15.09
C ALA A 264 -4.00 10.45 -14.14
N THR A 265 -5.07 11.19 -14.41
CA THR A 265 -5.44 12.42 -13.67
C THR A 265 -6.33 12.15 -12.47
N ALA A 266 -6.95 10.96 -12.37
CA ALA A 266 -7.95 10.63 -11.35
C ALA A 266 -9.15 11.62 -11.32
N GLY A 267 -9.53 12.16 -12.49
CA GLY A 267 -10.61 13.12 -12.63
C GLY A 267 -10.24 14.56 -12.24
N ILE A 268 -8.95 14.84 -12.01
CA ILE A 268 -8.49 16.20 -11.71
C ILE A 268 -8.43 17.01 -12.99
N ASP A 269 -9.10 18.16 -12.98
CA ASP A 269 -9.03 19.12 -14.08
C ASP A 269 -7.66 19.79 -14.12
N LEU A 270 -7.03 19.76 -15.29
CA LEU A 270 -5.76 20.39 -15.59
C LEU A 270 -5.94 21.65 -16.47
N ALA A 271 -7.05 22.36 -16.32
CA ALA A 271 -7.30 23.59 -17.04
C ALA A 271 -6.10 24.53 -16.99
N GLY A 272 -5.75 25.11 -18.14
CA GLY A 272 -4.57 25.96 -18.32
C GLY A 272 -3.25 25.20 -18.49
N SER A 273 -3.26 23.85 -18.56
CA SER A 273 -2.11 23.08 -19.03
C SER A 273 -2.21 22.92 -20.56
N GLU A 274 -1.09 23.03 -21.24
CA GLU A 274 -0.96 22.74 -22.67
C GLU A 274 -0.11 21.48 -22.82
N PRO A 275 -0.73 20.28 -22.77
CA PRO A 275 0.01 19.04 -22.95
C PRO A 275 0.60 18.95 -24.35
N GLY A 276 1.83 18.48 -24.46
CA GLY A 276 2.45 18.17 -25.74
C GLY A 276 1.66 17.11 -26.52
N PRO A 277 1.88 16.97 -27.83
CA PRO A 277 1.16 16.01 -28.69
C PRO A 277 1.43 14.54 -28.30
N ASN A 278 2.49 14.29 -27.53
CA ASN A 278 2.90 13.00 -27.02
C ASN A 278 2.24 12.64 -25.67
N ILE A 279 1.39 13.52 -25.12
CA ILE A 279 0.77 13.33 -23.80
C ILE A 279 -0.70 12.90 -23.96
N HIS A 280 -1.04 11.77 -23.38
CA HIS A 280 -2.40 11.22 -23.37
C HIS A 280 -2.95 11.30 -21.94
N LEU A 281 -3.86 12.24 -21.69
CA LEU A 281 -4.53 12.38 -20.40
C LEU A 281 -5.69 11.40 -20.32
N VAL A 282 -5.78 10.67 -19.23
CA VAL A 282 -6.89 9.74 -18.92
C VAL A 282 -7.30 9.91 -17.48
N ASP A 283 -8.59 9.75 -17.18
CA ASP A 283 -9.02 9.77 -15.78
C ASP A 283 -8.47 8.57 -15.01
N ARG A 284 -8.61 7.39 -15.60
CA ARG A 284 -8.15 6.11 -15.03
C ARG A 284 -7.73 5.17 -16.15
N ILE A 285 -6.81 4.28 -15.82
CA ILE A 285 -6.37 3.19 -16.68
C ILE A 285 -5.96 2.00 -15.82
N ALA A 286 -6.01 0.80 -16.38
CA ALA A 286 -5.54 -0.42 -15.73
C ALA A 286 -4.01 -0.40 -15.57
N GLN A 287 -3.50 0.31 -14.54
CA GLN A 287 -2.07 0.47 -14.26
C GLN A 287 -1.31 -0.86 -14.29
N PRO A 288 -1.79 -1.96 -13.63
CA PRO A 288 -1.04 -3.22 -13.64
C PRO A 288 -0.83 -3.82 -15.03
N LEU A 289 -1.78 -3.60 -15.95
CA LEU A 289 -1.65 -4.06 -17.34
C LEU A 289 -0.73 -3.14 -18.15
N LEU A 290 -0.87 -1.82 -17.97
CA LEU A 290 -0.05 -0.87 -18.70
C LEU A 290 1.44 -1.01 -18.33
N LEU A 291 1.75 -1.29 -17.07
CA LEU A 291 3.11 -1.48 -16.59
C LEU A 291 3.81 -2.71 -17.20
N GLU A 292 3.08 -3.68 -17.76
CA GLU A 292 3.70 -4.81 -18.48
C GLU A 292 4.49 -4.35 -19.72
N CYS A 293 4.18 -3.16 -20.25
CA CYS A 293 4.80 -2.59 -21.44
C CYS A 293 5.43 -1.21 -21.21
N ALA A 294 5.29 -0.61 -20.04
CA ALA A 294 5.85 0.71 -19.76
C ALA A 294 7.35 0.64 -19.50
N ASP A 295 8.09 1.55 -20.14
CA ASP A 295 9.55 1.70 -19.97
C ASP A 295 9.90 2.53 -18.74
N LEU A 296 8.97 3.37 -18.23
CA LEU A 296 9.17 4.20 -17.04
C LEU A 296 7.83 4.46 -16.34
N LEU A 297 7.86 4.44 -15.01
CA LEU A 297 6.75 4.85 -14.15
C LEU A 297 7.12 6.15 -13.40
N VAL A 298 6.39 7.23 -13.65
CA VAL A 298 6.41 8.44 -12.80
C VAL A 298 5.33 8.27 -11.74
N THR A 299 5.73 8.17 -10.47
CA THR A 299 4.84 7.78 -9.39
C THR A 299 5.04 8.60 -8.12
N HIS A 300 4.01 8.67 -7.28
CA HIS A 300 4.13 9.19 -5.92
C HIS A 300 4.84 8.23 -4.94
N GLY A 301 5.11 6.97 -5.35
CA GLY A 301 5.80 6.00 -4.51
C GLY A 301 4.93 5.28 -3.48
N GLY A 302 3.61 5.23 -3.66
CA GLY A 302 2.73 4.42 -2.80
C GLY A 302 2.98 2.91 -2.96
N TYR A 303 2.73 2.13 -1.92
CA TYR A 303 3.04 0.70 -1.85
C TYR A 303 2.60 -0.09 -3.11
N ASN A 304 1.36 0.07 -3.58
CA ASN A 304 0.87 -0.67 -4.75
C ASN A 304 1.67 -0.36 -6.01
N SER A 305 1.95 0.93 -6.27
CA SER A 305 2.70 1.33 -7.46
C SER A 305 4.12 0.79 -7.44
N VAL A 306 4.76 0.77 -6.27
CA VAL A 306 6.11 0.21 -6.10
C VAL A 306 6.11 -1.30 -6.29
N SER A 307 5.18 -2.03 -5.67
CA SER A 307 5.10 -3.50 -5.82
C SER A 307 4.76 -3.91 -7.26
N GLU A 308 3.89 -3.16 -7.94
CA GLU A 308 3.56 -3.38 -9.35
C GLU A 308 4.76 -3.10 -10.28
N ALA A 309 5.52 -2.01 -10.03
CA ALA A 309 6.73 -1.71 -10.77
C ALA A 309 7.83 -2.78 -10.59
N LEU A 310 7.99 -3.33 -9.38
CA LEU A 310 8.88 -4.46 -9.14
C LEU A 310 8.44 -5.70 -9.92
N ARG A 311 7.15 -5.99 -9.94
CA ARG A 311 6.57 -7.13 -10.67
C ARG A 311 6.80 -7.05 -12.18
N THR A 312 6.80 -5.84 -12.74
CA THR A 312 6.97 -5.61 -14.19
C THR A 312 8.39 -5.25 -14.59
N ALA A 313 9.29 -5.04 -13.62
CA ALA A 313 10.64 -4.51 -13.81
C ALA A 313 10.66 -3.10 -14.42
N THR A 314 9.70 -2.26 -14.08
CA THR A 314 9.57 -0.90 -14.61
C THR A 314 10.38 0.08 -13.74
N PRO A 315 11.33 0.87 -14.28
CA PRO A 315 12.03 1.93 -13.58
C PRO A 315 11.09 2.97 -12.98
N MET A 316 11.45 3.52 -11.82
CA MET A 316 10.58 4.46 -11.09
C MET A 316 11.21 5.84 -10.97
N ALA A 317 10.54 6.87 -11.49
CA ALA A 317 10.76 8.27 -11.15
C ALA A 317 9.78 8.66 -10.03
N VAL A 318 10.26 8.74 -8.78
CA VAL A 318 9.40 8.91 -7.62
C VAL A 318 9.32 10.37 -7.20
N VAL A 319 8.09 10.90 -7.12
CA VAL A 319 7.77 12.25 -6.64
C VAL A 319 6.89 12.11 -5.40
N PRO A 320 7.49 11.89 -4.20
CA PRO A 320 6.75 11.61 -3.00
C PRO A 320 6.06 12.85 -2.44
N ASN A 321 4.92 12.66 -1.76
CA ASN A 321 4.16 13.74 -1.15
C ASN A 321 3.96 13.50 0.37
N PHE A 322 3.39 12.37 0.79
CA PHE A 322 3.01 12.13 2.18
C PHE A 322 2.96 10.62 2.53
N ALA A 323 2.63 10.31 3.77
CA ALA A 323 2.48 8.97 4.33
C ALA A 323 3.73 8.09 4.14
N ASP A 324 3.59 6.91 3.55
CA ASP A 324 4.67 5.97 3.26
C ASP A 324 5.53 6.36 2.04
N GLN A 325 5.10 7.35 1.27
CA GLN A 325 5.73 7.72 0.00
C GLN A 325 7.19 8.19 0.15
N PRO A 326 7.54 9.09 1.10
CA PRO A 326 8.95 9.48 1.30
C PRO A 326 9.83 8.32 1.73
N HIS A 327 9.29 7.42 2.55
CA HIS A 327 9.97 6.20 2.97
C HIS A 327 10.24 5.28 1.77
N ASN A 328 9.20 4.99 0.99
CA ASN A 328 9.31 4.15 -0.20
C ASN A 328 10.24 4.77 -1.25
N ALA A 329 10.19 6.10 -1.45
CA ALA A 329 11.06 6.83 -2.38
C ALA A 329 12.55 6.66 -2.01
N ARG A 330 12.89 6.84 -0.72
CA ARG A 330 14.24 6.59 -0.20
C ARG A 330 14.66 5.15 -0.49
N ARG A 331 13.79 4.19 -0.22
CA ARG A 331 14.09 2.77 -0.39
C ARG A 331 14.25 2.36 -1.87
N VAL A 332 13.43 2.91 -2.77
CA VAL A 332 13.61 2.76 -4.22
C VAL A 332 14.99 3.20 -4.66
N GLN A 333 15.46 4.34 -4.15
CA GLN A 333 16.78 4.90 -4.49
C GLN A 333 17.92 4.06 -3.89
N GLU A 334 17.82 3.65 -2.62
CA GLU A 334 18.82 2.79 -1.95
C GLU A 334 19.01 1.45 -2.66
N LEU A 335 17.92 0.85 -3.12
CA LEU A 335 17.94 -0.42 -3.88
C LEU A 335 18.33 -0.22 -5.36
N GLY A 336 18.46 1.02 -5.82
CA GLY A 336 18.77 1.36 -7.21
C GLY A 336 17.69 0.93 -8.20
N LEU A 337 16.42 0.97 -7.78
CA LEU A 337 15.25 0.61 -8.59
C LEU A 337 14.63 1.84 -9.30
N GLY A 338 15.19 3.00 -9.07
CA GLY A 338 14.75 4.28 -9.59
C GLY A 338 15.41 5.44 -8.87
N ARG A 339 14.89 6.63 -9.10
CA ARG A 339 15.35 7.87 -8.47
C ARG A 339 14.17 8.61 -7.84
N SER A 340 14.43 9.49 -6.88
CA SER A 340 13.40 10.32 -6.26
C SER A 340 13.73 11.80 -6.33
N LEU A 341 12.68 12.62 -6.39
CA LEU A 341 12.77 14.08 -6.44
C LEU A 341 11.70 14.69 -5.52
N THR A 342 12.10 15.44 -4.48
CA THR A 342 11.18 15.93 -3.46
C THR A 342 10.47 17.18 -3.94
N ASP A 343 11.09 18.18 -4.47
CA ASP A 343 10.47 19.41 -4.98
C ASP A 343 10.69 19.51 -6.50
N PRO A 344 9.88 18.82 -7.32
CA PRO A 344 10.12 18.71 -8.73
C PRO A 344 9.82 20.03 -9.45
N THR A 345 10.80 20.52 -10.23
CA THR A 345 10.52 21.40 -11.36
C THR A 345 10.31 20.56 -12.62
N PRO A 346 9.61 21.07 -13.66
CA PRO A 346 9.47 20.35 -14.92
C PRO A 346 10.80 19.90 -15.52
N ASP A 347 11.83 20.77 -15.53
CA ASP A 347 13.15 20.49 -16.09
C ASP A 347 13.89 19.39 -15.31
N ALA A 348 13.88 19.47 -13.97
CA ALA A 348 14.54 18.48 -13.12
C ALA A 348 13.87 17.10 -13.25
N LEU A 349 12.53 17.05 -13.36
CA LEU A 349 11.80 15.82 -13.57
C LEU A 349 12.03 15.25 -14.97
N ALA A 350 12.06 16.09 -16.01
CA ALA A 350 12.37 15.66 -17.37
C ALA A 350 13.79 15.09 -17.47
N MET A 351 14.77 15.72 -16.84
CA MET A 351 16.15 15.22 -16.76
C MET A 351 16.20 13.85 -16.05
N MET A 352 15.55 13.73 -14.89
CA MET A 352 15.50 12.46 -14.15
C MET A 352 14.84 11.33 -14.98
N CYS A 353 13.75 11.62 -15.70
CA CYS A 353 13.08 10.65 -16.55
C CYS A 353 14.00 10.20 -17.71
N ARG A 354 14.67 11.14 -18.38
CA ARG A 354 15.62 10.82 -19.47
C ARG A 354 16.75 9.94 -18.95
N ASP A 355 17.37 10.33 -17.85
CA ASP A 355 18.46 9.57 -17.24
C ASP A 355 18.03 8.13 -16.88
N LEU A 356 16.79 7.94 -16.39
CA LEU A 356 16.28 6.62 -16.02
C LEU A 356 15.96 5.74 -17.25
N LEU A 357 15.47 6.33 -18.33
CA LEU A 357 15.23 5.63 -19.60
C LEU A 357 16.54 5.09 -20.21
N ASP A 358 17.65 5.81 -20.02
CA ASP A 358 18.98 5.43 -20.52
C ASP A 358 19.79 4.58 -19.51
N ASP A 359 19.30 4.38 -18.25
CA ASP A 359 20.06 3.67 -17.20
C ASP A 359 19.90 2.14 -17.29
N ALA A 360 20.77 1.52 -18.08
CA ALA A 360 20.85 0.07 -18.19
C ALA A 360 21.14 -0.65 -16.86
N ALA A 361 21.82 0.03 -15.92
CA ALA A 361 22.12 -0.56 -14.61
C ALA A 361 20.88 -0.64 -13.73
N THR A 362 20.02 0.37 -13.75
CA THR A 362 18.71 0.34 -13.08
C THR A 362 17.81 -0.74 -13.69
N THR A 363 17.76 -0.85 -15.02
CA THR A 363 17.03 -1.89 -15.73
C THR A 363 17.51 -3.29 -15.35
N ALA A 364 18.82 -3.51 -15.23
CA ALA A 364 19.38 -4.79 -14.82
C ALA A 364 19.00 -5.17 -13.37
N ARG A 365 19.04 -4.19 -12.44
CA ARG A 365 18.61 -4.39 -11.04
C ARG A 365 17.12 -4.72 -10.94
N LEU A 366 16.26 -4.03 -11.71
CA LEU A 366 14.83 -4.31 -11.75
C LEU A 366 14.52 -5.68 -12.34
N ARG A 367 15.28 -6.13 -13.36
CA ARG A 367 15.16 -7.50 -13.87
C ARG A 367 15.47 -8.52 -12.77
N ALA A 368 16.52 -8.30 -11.98
CA ALA A 368 16.86 -9.15 -10.84
C ALA A 368 15.76 -9.14 -9.76
N ALA A 369 15.17 -7.96 -9.48
CA ALA A 369 14.03 -7.82 -8.57
C ALA A 369 12.80 -8.58 -9.08
N ARG A 370 12.46 -8.46 -10.36
CA ARG A 370 11.36 -9.21 -10.98
C ARG A 370 11.58 -10.71 -10.90
N LEU A 371 12.81 -11.21 -11.16
CA LEU A 371 13.12 -12.63 -11.00
C LEU A 371 12.88 -13.10 -9.56
N ALA A 372 13.24 -12.28 -8.56
CA ALA A 372 12.95 -12.59 -7.17
C ALA A 372 11.43 -12.61 -6.87
N VAL A 373 10.64 -11.69 -7.46
CA VAL A 373 9.18 -11.74 -7.36
C VAL A 373 8.62 -13.01 -8.00
N LEU A 374 9.12 -13.39 -9.17
CA LEU A 374 8.66 -14.60 -9.88
C LEU A 374 9.04 -15.89 -9.14
N ALA A 375 10.08 -15.86 -8.32
CA ALA A 375 10.49 -16.98 -7.48
C ALA A 375 9.67 -17.13 -6.19
N LEU A 376 8.84 -16.15 -5.82
CA LEU A 376 7.95 -16.26 -4.66
C LEU A 376 6.89 -17.35 -4.88
N PRO A 377 6.45 -18.01 -3.79
CA PRO A 377 5.25 -18.83 -3.83
C PRO A 377 4.08 -18.04 -4.41
N ASP A 378 3.21 -18.72 -5.13
CA ASP A 378 1.98 -18.11 -5.62
C ASP A 378 1.05 -17.76 -4.47
N ILE A 379 0.24 -16.70 -4.61
CA ILE A 379 -0.73 -16.25 -3.58
C ILE A 379 -1.71 -17.35 -3.20
N THR A 380 -1.96 -18.32 -4.08
CA THR A 380 -2.79 -19.50 -3.80
C THR A 380 -2.20 -20.41 -2.72
N ARG A 381 -0.94 -20.23 -2.34
CA ARG A 381 -0.33 -20.90 -1.20
C ARG A 381 -0.71 -20.29 0.16
N ALA A 382 -1.10 -19.01 0.18
CA ALA A 382 -1.41 -18.29 1.42
C ALA A 382 -2.49 -19.00 2.29
N PRO A 383 -3.57 -19.59 1.74
CA PRO A 383 -4.54 -20.36 2.53
C PRO A 383 -3.90 -21.47 3.36
N THR A 384 -3.01 -22.26 2.76
CA THR A 384 -2.32 -23.37 3.45
C THR A 384 -1.43 -22.84 4.58
N ASP A 385 -0.61 -21.81 4.28
CA ASP A 385 0.31 -21.24 5.29
C ASP A 385 -0.46 -20.63 6.47
N LEU A 386 -1.62 -20.02 6.22
CA LEU A 386 -2.49 -19.50 7.28
C LEU A 386 -3.16 -20.60 8.10
N VAL A 387 -3.54 -21.74 7.48
CA VAL A 387 -4.01 -22.92 8.22
C VAL A 387 -2.93 -23.44 9.16
N ASP A 388 -1.68 -23.51 8.70
CA ASP A 388 -0.54 -23.93 9.52
C ASP A 388 -0.30 -22.99 10.71
N ILE A 389 -0.42 -21.67 10.50
CA ILE A 389 -0.33 -20.67 11.57
C ILE A 389 -1.46 -20.84 12.60
N VAL A 390 -2.70 -21.04 12.15
CA VAL A 390 -3.83 -21.27 13.05
C VAL A 390 -3.63 -22.55 13.86
N ALA A 391 -3.20 -23.64 13.23
CA ALA A 391 -2.91 -24.89 13.91
C ALA A 391 -1.77 -24.76 14.94
N ALA A 392 -0.71 -24.02 14.62
CA ALA A 392 0.40 -23.76 15.53
C ALA A 392 0.02 -22.81 16.68
N GLY A 393 -0.84 -21.81 16.43
CA GLY A 393 -1.31 -20.84 17.43
C GLY A 393 -2.14 -21.47 18.54
N VAL A 394 -2.82 -22.57 18.24
CA VAL A 394 -3.54 -23.39 19.26
C VAL A 394 -2.55 -24.09 20.20
N SER A 395 -1.28 -24.28 19.79
CA SER A 395 -0.26 -25.05 20.55
C SER A 395 0.77 -24.19 21.29
N ARG A 396 0.79 -22.87 21.15
CA ARG A 396 1.91 -22.02 21.63
C ARG A 396 1.47 -20.84 22.53
N SER A 397 1.64 -21.03 23.81
CA SER A 397 2.17 -20.00 24.68
C SER A 397 3.72 -20.03 24.55
N ALA A 398 4.35 -18.97 23.98
CA ALA A 398 5.74 -18.60 24.17
C ALA A 398 6.87 -19.23 23.35
N GLU A 399 6.79 -19.34 22.03
CA GLU A 399 8.03 -19.27 21.21
C GLU A 399 7.76 -18.61 19.85
N PRO A 400 8.63 -17.72 19.35
CA PRO A 400 8.44 -17.12 18.04
C PRO A 400 8.51 -18.20 16.95
N TYR A 401 7.56 -18.15 16.03
CA TYR A 401 7.51 -19.05 14.86
C TYR A 401 8.78 -18.87 14.03
N ALA A 402 9.66 -19.86 14.07
CA ALA A 402 10.81 -19.93 13.19
C ALA A 402 10.32 -20.28 11.80
N LEU A 403 10.12 -19.25 10.96
CA LEU A 403 9.90 -19.43 9.52
C LEU A 403 11.06 -20.28 8.96
N ARG A 404 10.75 -21.47 8.49
CA ARG A 404 11.68 -22.24 7.66
C ARG A 404 11.90 -21.38 6.41
N ALA A 405 13.02 -20.68 6.39
CA ALA A 405 13.55 -20.08 5.18
C ALA A 405 13.86 -21.26 4.22
N HIS A 406 13.03 -21.44 3.21
CA HIS A 406 13.43 -22.19 2.04
C HIS A 406 14.41 -21.30 1.26
N LEU A 407 15.66 -21.32 1.75
CA LEU A 407 16.83 -20.83 1.04
C LEU A 407 17.67 -22.07 0.75
N ASP A 408 17.48 -22.61 -0.44
CA ASP A 408 18.49 -23.35 -1.21
C ASP A 408 18.57 -22.70 -2.60
#